data_4a27c0170787a313087f672613bae976
#
_entry.id   4a27c0170787a313087f672613bae976
#
_cell.length_a   1.000
_cell.length_b   1.000
_cell.length_c   1.000
_cell.angle_alpha   90.00
_cell.angle_beta   90.00
_cell.angle_gamma   90.00
#
_symmetry.space_group_name_H-M   'P 1'
#
loop_
_entity.id
_entity.type
_entity.pdbx_description
1 polymer ?
#
loop_
_entity_poly.entity_id
_entity_poly.type
_entity_poly.pdbx_seq_one_letter_code
_entity_poly.pdbx_strand_id
1 'polypeptide(L)'
;MTRRTARLARHLLPAPTPWSVARGVATTIAIARLARAARRRPPLGRDDAATAAGLLEVVGGGTELPSISVVVPARDEAPRIGPLLAAVVGAPGVSEVLVVDDESTDGTAELATTAGAVVVPGTQLPHGWAGKAWAVHQGVRAARGDWVVTLDADTRPDPELPRTLVNRALADGLQFVSVGGRFECPTAGAAWLHPALLTTLVYRFGPPGSTARTAPHRQLANGQCTAFPRVPFLRAGGLQPVAGEVVEDVALARHLAARGWRVTMLDGAELLATEMYPDGPSTWRGWARSLALPGVEPRWRQVLDLVVVAIAQASPLPRLLLRRGDVVDLVLVAVRAGTLAGTRRAYRGGGAAYWLSPLADTAAVAALVRGIVSPRQPWRGRSYATRTRT
;
A
#
# COMPACT_ATOMS: atom_id res chain seq x y z
N MET A 1 34.00 -41.20 -20.16
CA MET A 1 32.88 -41.36 -19.21
C MET A 1 31.80 -42.18 -19.89
N THR A 2 31.63 -43.39 -19.46
CA THR A 2 30.87 -44.43 -20.15
C THR A 2 29.36 -44.27 -19.93
N ARG A 3 28.56 -44.63 -20.98
CA ARG A 3 27.06 -44.59 -20.94
C ARG A 3 26.41 -45.33 -19.76
N ARG A 4 27.16 -46.11 -19.00
CA ARG A 4 26.72 -46.80 -17.78
C ARG A 4 26.56 -45.88 -16.55
N THR A 5 27.40 -44.84 -16.40
CA THR A 5 27.31 -43.89 -15.29
C THR A 5 26.12 -42.91 -15.45
N ALA A 6 25.72 -42.61 -16.68
CA ALA A 6 24.54 -41.76 -16.95
C ALA A 6 23.18 -42.49 -16.70
N ARG A 7 23.16 -43.84 -16.76
CA ARG A 7 21.97 -44.63 -16.44
C ARG A 7 21.75 -44.81 -14.92
N LEU A 8 22.81 -44.91 -14.13
CA LEU A 8 22.72 -45.03 -12.66
C LEU A 8 22.24 -43.71 -12.00
N ALA A 9 22.59 -42.57 -12.56
CA ALA A 9 22.13 -41.27 -12.03
C ALA A 9 20.63 -41.00 -12.28
N ARG A 10 20.01 -41.69 -13.25
CA ARG A 10 18.55 -41.55 -13.51
C ARG A 10 17.65 -42.34 -12.57
N HIS A 11 18.20 -43.28 -11.78
CA HIS A 11 17.42 -44.08 -10.84
C HIS A 11 17.45 -43.57 -9.41
N LEU A 12 18.19 -42.49 -9.10
CA LEU A 12 18.35 -42.00 -7.72
C LEU A 12 17.45 -40.82 -7.35
N LEU A 13 16.76 -40.21 -8.32
CA LEU A 13 15.77 -39.15 -8.01
C LEU A 13 14.37 -39.66 -8.36
N PRO A 14 13.45 -39.78 -7.40
CA PRO A 14 12.06 -40.09 -7.72
C PRO A 14 11.51 -39.03 -8.70
N ALA A 15 10.65 -39.47 -9.62
CA ALA A 15 10.01 -38.55 -10.54
C ALA A 15 9.31 -37.42 -9.75
N PRO A 16 9.43 -36.15 -10.18
CA PRO A 16 8.85 -35.06 -9.43
C PRO A 16 7.32 -35.23 -9.36
N THR A 17 6.81 -35.23 -8.14
CA THR A 17 5.35 -35.25 -7.94
C THR A 17 4.72 -33.93 -8.36
N PRO A 18 3.44 -33.90 -8.77
CA PRO A 18 2.74 -32.64 -9.09
C PRO A 18 2.87 -31.61 -7.96
N TRP A 19 2.89 -32.08 -6.72
CA TRP A 19 3.08 -31.24 -5.54
C TRP A 19 4.48 -30.62 -5.47
N SER A 20 5.54 -31.41 -5.71
CA SER A 20 6.92 -30.88 -5.71
C SER A 20 7.14 -29.87 -6.84
N VAL A 21 6.53 -30.08 -8.01
CA VAL A 21 6.56 -29.12 -9.11
C VAL A 21 5.83 -27.82 -8.74
N ALA A 22 4.62 -27.90 -8.21
CA ALA A 22 3.84 -26.73 -7.76
C ALA A 22 4.61 -25.91 -6.71
N ARG A 23 5.27 -26.59 -5.76
CA ARG A 23 6.12 -25.92 -4.74
C ARG A 23 7.31 -25.24 -5.38
N GLY A 24 8.02 -25.90 -6.28
CA GLY A 24 9.15 -25.32 -6.99
C GLY A 24 8.75 -24.04 -7.75
N VAL A 25 7.65 -24.09 -8.48
CA VAL A 25 7.11 -22.93 -9.21
C VAL A 25 6.72 -21.82 -8.27
N ALA A 26 5.94 -22.10 -7.22
CA ALA A 26 5.50 -21.08 -6.26
C ALA A 26 6.69 -20.42 -5.54
N THR A 27 7.70 -21.23 -5.12
CA THR A 27 8.93 -20.73 -4.51
C THR A 27 9.69 -19.81 -5.45
N THR A 28 9.89 -20.22 -6.69
CA THR A 28 10.57 -19.41 -7.72
C THR A 28 9.85 -18.08 -7.95
N ILE A 29 8.53 -18.11 -8.07
CA ILE A 29 7.71 -16.90 -8.23
C ILE A 29 7.88 -15.96 -7.02
N ALA A 30 7.78 -16.50 -5.79
CA ALA A 30 7.91 -15.69 -4.57
C ALA A 30 9.31 -15.07 -4.47
N ILE A 31 10.38 -15.85 -4.67
CA ILE A 31 11.76 -15.36 -4.64
C ILE A 31 12.01 -14.33 -5.73
N ALA A 32 11.54 -14.54 -6.98
CA ALA A 32 11.70 -13.58 -8.07
C ALA A 32 10.98 -12.25 -7.79
N ARG A 33 9.83 -12.29 -7.13
CA ARG A 33 9.10 -11.08 -6.70
C ARG A 33 9.86 -10.34 -5.59
N LEU A 34 10.41 -11.06 -4.62
CA LEU A 34 11.19 -10.49 -3.51
C LEU A 34 12.56 -9.97 -3.98
N ALA A 35 13.18 -10.60 -4.98
CA ALA A 35 14.46 -10.16 -5.54
C ALA A 35 14.41 -8.73 -6.12
N ARG A 36 13.21 -8.19 -6.40
CA ARG A 36 13.03 -6.77 -6.75
C ARG A 36 13.47 -5.83 -5.62
N ALA A 37 13.53 -6.33 -4.38
CA ALA A 37 14.09 -5.59 -3.24
C ALA A 37 15.56 -5.22 -3.42
N ALA A 38 16.32 -5.95 -4.25
CA ALA A 38 17.73 -5.68 -4.51
C ALA A 38 17.95 -4.34 -5.25
N ARG A 39 16.90 -3.82 -5.92
CA ARG A 39 16.94 -2.54 -6.66
C ARG A 39 15.82 -1.65 -6.14
N ARG A 40 16.06 -1.02 -5.01
CA ARG A 40 15.10 -0.11 -4.37
C ARG A 40 15.64 1.31 -4.33
N ARG A 41 14.72 2.27 -4.48
CA ARG A 41 14.99 3.65 -4.11
C ARG A 41 15.25 3.74 -2.61
N PRO A 42 16.13 4.67 -2.18
CA PRO A 42 16.25 4.94 -0.74
C PRO A 42 14.88 5.35 -0.18
N PRO A 43 14.58 5.01 1.09
CA PRO A 43 13.39 5.50 1.77
C PRO A 43 13.32 7.03 1.71
N LEU A 44 12.11 7.57 1.84
CA LEU A 44 11.92 9.01 2.04
C LEU A 44 12.52 9.39 3.40
N GLY A 45 13.44 10.34 3.39
CA GLY A 45 14.07 10.91 4.58
C GLY A 45 13.97 12.43 4.57
N ARG A 46 14.20 13.06 5.73
CA ARG A 46 14.20 14.54 5.85
C ARG A 46 15.24 15.21 4.96
N ASP A 47 16.34 14.53 4.65
CA ASP A 47 17.41 15.03 3.79
C ASP A 47 16.93 15.27 2.34
N ASP A 48 15.86 14.59 1.91
CA ASP A 48 15.23 14.84 0.60
C ASP A 48 14.59 16.25 0.51
N ALA A 49 14.26 16.86 1.64
CA ALA A 49 13.77 18.24 1.68
C ALA A 49 14.87 19.26 1.34
N ALA A 50 16.11 18.98 1.72
CA ALA A 50 17.27 19.88 1.51
C ALA A 50 17.73 19.97 0.04
N THR A 51 17.28 19.06 -0.83
CA THR A 51 17.67 18.99 -2.25
C THR A 51 16.97 20.07 -3.11
N ALA A 52 16.25 21.01 -2.48
CA ALA A 52 15.45 22.03 -3.15
C ALA A 52 16.28 22.93 -4.11
N ALA A 53 17.53 23.26 -3.76
CA ALA A 53 18.38 24.12 -4.59
C ALA A 53 18.74 23.48 -5.95
N GLY A 54 19.02 22.17 -5.98
CA GLY A 54 19.28 21.44 -7.24
C GLY A 54 18.04 21.19 -8.08
N LEU A 55 16.84 21.22 -7.47
CA LEU A 55 15.58 21.00 -8.18
C LEU A 55 15.13 22.21 -9.00
N LEU A 56 15.51 23.42 -8.62
CA LEU A 56 15.23 24.64 -9.40
C LEU A 56 15.88 24.59 -10.78
N GLU A 57 17.05 23.93 -10.92
CA GLU A 57 17.69 23.70 -12.21
C GLU A 57 16.95 22.64 -13.05
N VAL A 58 16.38 21.60 -12.40
CA VAL A 58 15.69 20.50 -13.08
C VAL A 58 14.29 20.92 -13.57
N VAL A 59 13.63 21.85 -12.90
CA VAL A 59 12.27 22.33 -13.24
C VAL A 59 12.26 23.39 -14.35
N GLY A 60 13.40 23.60 -15.03
CA GLY A 60 13.46 24.45 -16.21
C GLY A 60 13.64 25.93 -15.93
N GLY A 61 14.39 26.29 -14.87
CA GLY A 61 14.80 27.67 -14.58
C GLY A 61 13.72 28.53 -13.89
N GLY A 62 12.69 27.90 -13.31
CA GLY A 62 11.74 28.58 -12.42
C GLY A 62 12.43 29.01 -11.12
N THR A 63 12.08 30.18 -10.60
CA THR A 63 12.64 30.72 -9.36
C THR A 63 12.01 30.15 -8.09
N GLU A 64 10.92 29.39 -8.22
CA GLU A 64 10.13 28.90 -7.10
C GLU A 64 9.78 27.42 -7.24
N LEU A 65 9.81 26.72 -6.12
CA LEU A 65 9.33 25.34 -6.02
C LEU A 65 7.81 25.30 -6.15
N PRO A 66 7.23 24.23 -6.74
CA PRO A 66 5.78 24.14 -6.91
C PRO A 66 5.04 24.21 -5.59
N SER A 67 3.91 24.90 -5.59
CA SER A 67 2.99 24.99 -4.46
C SER A 67 2.25 23.68 -4.22
N ILE A 68 1.93 23.39 -2.96
CA ILE A 68 1.29 22.12 -2.55
C ILE A 68 -0.04 22.40 -1.88
N SER A 69 -1.11 21.78 -2.41
CA SER A 69 -2.38 21.63 -1.70
C SER A 69 -2.43 20.26 -1.01
N VAL A 70 -2.67 20.25 0.31
CA VAL A 70 -2.97 19.02 1.03
C VAL A 70 -4.47 18.79 1.02
N VAL A 71 -4.93 17.61 0.60
CA VAL A 71 -6.35 17.21 0.54
C VAL A 71 -6.61 16.07 1.51
N VAL A 72 -7.53 16.28 2.45
CA VAL A 72 -7.90 15.33 3.50
C VAL A 72 -9.38 15.00 3.37
N PRO A 73 -9.76 13.80 2.88
CA PRO A 73 -11.15 13.35 2.95
C PRO A 73 -11.48 12.97 4.39
N ALA A 74 -12.57 13.50 4.93
CA ALA A 74 -12.98 13.25 6.31
C ALA A 74 -14.47 12.91 6.40
N ARG A 75 -14.81 11.92 7.24
CA ARG A 75 -16.16 11.59 7.66
C ARG A 75 -16.13 11.01 9.06
N ASP A 76 -16.68 11.73 10.02
CA ASP A 76 -16.68 11.37 11.45
C ASP A 76 -15.26 11.03 11.95
N GLU A 77 -14.33 11.98 11.77
CA GLU A 77 -12.91 11.84 12.09
C GLU A 77 -12.45 12.78 13.24
N ALA A 78 -13.38 13.47 13.93
CA ALA A 78 -13.05 14.39 15.02
C ALA A 78 -12.04 13.81 16.04
N PRO A 79 -12.13 12.53 16.48
CA PRO A 79 -11.17 11.96 17.42
C PRO A 79 -9.74 11.78 16.89
N ARG A 80 -9.55 11.85 15.56
CA ARG A 80 -8.28 11.43 14.92
C ARG A 80 -7.61 12.48 14.05
N ILE A 81 -8.37 13.43 13.50
CA ILE A 81 -7.87 14.40 12.53
C ILE A 81 -6.90 15.44 13.10
N GLY A 82 -7.02 15.77 14.41
CA GLY A 82 -6.25 16.84 15.05
C GLY A 82 -4.73 16.75 14.85
N PRO A 83 -4.08 15.63 15.15
CA PRO A 83 -2.63 15.49 14.96
C PRO A 83 -2.16 15.64 13.50
N LEU A 84 -2.97 15.20 12.51
CA LEU A 84 -2.69 15.42 11.11
C LEU A 84 -2.71 16.93 10.81
N LEU A 85 -3.76 17.64 11.17
CA LEU A 85 -3.90 19.08 10.91
C LEU A 85 -2.77 19.89 11.56
N ALA A 86 -2.41 19.57 12.80
CA ALA A 86 -1.31 20.21 13.50
C ALA A 86 0.05 20.01 12.78
N ALA A 87 0.21 18.93 12.04
CA ALA A 87 1.43 18.65 11.29
C ALA A 87 1.48 19.35 9.93
N VAL A 88 0.33 19.50 9.23
CA VAL A 88 0.34 19.95 7.82
C VAL A 88 -0.12 21.39 7.63
N VAL A 89 -0.87 22.00 8.55
CA VAL A 89 -1.24 23.40 8.46
C VAL A 89 -0.02 24.26 8.73
N GLY A 90 0.35 25.11 7.76
CA GLY A 90 1.57 25.92 7.83
C GLY A 90 2.88 25.14 7.60
N ALA A 91 2.80 23.87 7.19
CA ALA A 91 4.00 23.06 6.90
C ALA A 91 4.77 23.59 5.68
N PRO A 92 6.08 23.31 5.56
CA PRO A 92 6.93 23.81 4.49
C PRO A 92 6.36 23.51 3.10
N GLY A 93 6.17 24.57 2.31
CA GLY A 93 5.68 24.50 0.93
C GLY A 93 4.21 24.12 0.77
N VAL A 94 3.47 23.93 1.84
CA VAL A 94 2.03 23.75 1.83
C VAL A 94 1.37 25.13 1.73
N SER A 95 0.67 25.39 0.63
CA SER A 95 -0.05 26.65 0.40
C SER A 95 -1.47 26.65 0.98
N GLU A 96 -2.07 25.47 1.09
CA GLU A 96 -3.41 25.28 1.65
C GLU A 96 -3.63 23.83 2.10
N VAL A 97 -4.48 23.67 3.11
CA VAL A 97 -5.00 22.37 3.56
C VAL A 97 -6.51 22.38 3.39
N LEU A 98 -7.02 21.45 2.58
CA LEU A 98 -8.44 21.30 2.27
C LEU A 98 -8.95 20.04 2.98
N VAL A 99 -9.86 20.21 3.91
CA VAL A 99 -10.60 19.10 4.52
C VAL A 99 -11.93 18.96 3.82
N VAL A 100 -12.13 17.87 3.10
CA VAL A 100 -13.41 17.58 2.45
C VAL A 100 -14.29 16.82 3.42
N ASP A 101 -15.28 17.50 3.96
CA ASP A 101 -16.19 16.97 4.95
C ASP A 101 -17.36 16.22 4.29
N ASP A 102 -17.31 14.89 4.28
CA ASP A 102 -18.35 14.02 3.69
C ASP A 102 -19.52 13.80 4.67
N GLU A 103 -20.24 14.87 5.02
CA GLU A 103 -21.41 14.87 5.88
C GLU A 103 -21.10 14.34 7.31
N SER A 104 -20.04 14.82 7.96
CA SER A 104 -19.72 14.49 9.35
C SER A 104 -20.77 15.05 10.32
N THR A 105 -20.96 14.34 11.44
CA THR A 105 -21.91 14.71 12.50
C THR A 105 -21.25 14.86 13.88
N ASP A 106 -19.91 14.72 13.95
CA ASP A 106 -19.13 14.60 15.19
C ASP A 106 -18.26 15.83 15.50
N GLY A 107 -18.41 16.95 14.76
CA GLY A 107 -17.61 18.15 14.93
C GLY A 107 -16.29 18.14 14.13
N THR A 108 -16.11 17.25 13.17
CA THR A 108 -14.92 17.19 12.31
C THR A 108 -14.67 18.51 11.57
N ALA A 109 -15.72 19.13 11.00
CA ALA A 109 -15.62 20.37 10.22
C ALA A 109 -15.18 21.56 11.08
N GLU A 110 -15.74 21.68 12.29
CA GLU A 110 -15.41 22.72 13.27
C GLU A 110 -13.96 22.62 13.73
N LEU A 111 -13.49 21.41 14.02
CA LEU A 111 -12.09 21.15 14.37
C LEU A 111 -11.15 21.53 13.23
N ALA A 112 -11.48 21.16 11.99
CA ALA A 112 -10.68 21.48 10.81
C ALA A 112 -10.58 23.01 10.62
N THR A 113 -11.69 23.73 10.73
CA THR A 113 -11.72 25.20 10.62
C THR A 113 -10.88 25.85 11.72
N THR A 114 -11.04 25.41 12.96
CA THR A 114 -10.28 25.92 14.11
C THR A 114 -8.77 25.69 13.96
N ALA A 115 -8.37 24.59 13.35
CA ALA A 115 -6.97 24.29 13.06
C ALA A 115 -6.39 25.12 11.89
N GLY A 116 -7.19 25.92 11.20
CA GLY A 116 -6.76 26.75 10.05
C GLY A 116 -6.83 26.05 8.69
N ALA A 117 -7.50 24.92 8.58
CA ALA A 117 -7.78 24.29 7.31
C ALA A 117 -9.01 24.91 6.64
N VAL A 118 -9.05 24.84 5.32
CA VAL A 118 -10.22 25.19 4.51
C VAL A 118 -11.15 23.99 4.45
N VAL A 119 -12.35 24.12 4.99
CA VAL A 119 -13.35 23.07 4.89
C VAL A 119 -14.08 23.18 3.55
N VAL A 120 -14.08 22.11 2.79
CA VAL A 120 -14.86 21.93 1.57
C VAL A 120 -16.08 21.08 1.91
N PRO A 121 -17.30 21.66 1.93
CA PRO A 121 -18.49 20.86 2.18
C PRO A 121 -18.66 19.79 1.10
N GLY A 122 -18.80 18.55 1.50
CA GLY A 122 -19.09 17.43 0.61
C GLY A 122 -20.45 17.60 -0.05
N THR A 123 -20.54 17.26 -1.33
CA THR A 123 -21.80 17.22 -2.04
C THR A 123 -22.34 15.79 -2.06
N GLN A 124 -23.66 15.67 -2.33
CA GLN A 124 -24.31 14.36 -2.41
C GLN A 124 -23.52 13.38 -3.27
N LEU A 125 -23.35 12.15 -2.77
CA LEU A 125 -22.61 11.09 -3.45
C LEU A 125 -23.30 10.70 -4.77
N PRO A 126 -22.66 10.90 -5.94
CA PRO A 126 -23.26 10.51 -7.21
C PRO A 126 -23.34 8.99 -7.35
N HIS A 127 -24.33 8.52 -8.12
CA HIS A 127 -24.43 7.11 -8.44
C HIS A 127 -23.14 6.56 -9.07
N GLY A 128 -22.66 5.43 -8.57
CA GLY A 128 -21.46 4.77 -9.08
C GLY A 128 -20.13 5.29 -8.50
N TRP A 129 -20.17 6.20 -7.52
CA TRP A 129 -18.98 6.64 -6.78
C TRP A 129 -18.87 5.98 -5.42
N ALA A 130 -17.64 5.71 -5.00
CA ALA A 130 -17.30 5.40 -3.61
C ALA A 130 -17.09 6.69 -2.83
N GLY A 131 -17.53 6.75 -1.55
CA GLY A 131 -17.51 8.00 -0.77
C GLY A 131 -16.14 8.64 -0.66
N LYS A 132 -15.09 7.87 -0.31
CA LYS A 132 -13.72 8.39 -0.22
C LYS A 132 -13.23 8.92 -1.58
N ALA A 133 -13.43 8.16 -2.66
CA ALA A 133 -13.04 8.60 -4.01
C ALA A 133 -13.76 9.91 -4.41
N TRP A 134 -15.04 10.05 -4.04
CA TRP A 134 -15.80 11.27 -4.30
C TRP A 134 -15.27 12.45 -3.49
N ALA A 135 -15.02 12.27 -2.21
CA ALA A 135 -14.44 13.31 -1.36
C ALA A 135 -13.08 13.78 -1.87
N VAL A 136 -12.16 12.85 -2.18
CA VAL A 136 -10.85 13.20 -2.77
C VAL A 136 -11.04 13.93 -4.10
N HIS A 137 -11.97 13.49 -4.96
CA HIS A 137 -12.24 14.14 -6.25
C HIS A 137 -12.66 15.59 -6.09
N GLN A 138 -13.56 15.89 -5.14
CA GLN A 138 -14.00 17.25 -4.83
C GLN A 138 -12.83 18.12 -4.34
N GLY A 139 -12.01 17.58 -3.40
CA GLY A 139 -10.86 18.28 -2.87
C GLY A 139 -9.81 18.61 -3.94
N VAL A 140 -9.50 17.67 -4.83
CA VAL A 140 -8.56 17.90 -5.95
C VAL A 140 -9.06 18.97 -6.91
N ARG A 141 -10.37 19.05 -7.13
CA ARG A 141 -10.97 20.10 -7.96
C ARG A 141 -10.95 21.47 -7.29
N ALA A 142 -11.15 21.52 -5.99
CA ALA A 142 -11.09 22.75 -5.20
C ALA A 142 -9.67 23.25 -4.98
N ALA A 143 -8.68 22.35 -4.99
CA ALA A 143 -7.26 22.66 -4.80
C ALA A 143 -6.74 23.66 -5.84
N ARG A 144 -5.77 24.50 -5.42
CA ARG A 144 -5.14 25.55 -6.24
C ARG A 144 -3.66 25.31 -6.47
N GLY A 145 -3.00 24.52 -5.61
CA GLY A 145 -1.59 24.21 -5.72
C GLY A 145 -1.23 23.46 -7.00
N ASP A 146 0.03 23.54 -7.38
CA ASP A 146 0.59 22.84 -8.54
C ASP A 146 0.59 21.32 -8.33
N TRP A 147 0.88 20.91 -7.11
CA TRP A 147 0.82 19.52 -6.66
C TRP A 147 -0.28 19.33 -5.62
N VAL A 148 -0.87 18.17 -5.64
CA VAL A 148 -1.78 17.71 -4.60
C VAL A 148 -1.12 16.58 -3.83
N VAL A 149 -1.15 16.67 -2.50
CA VAL A 149 -0.84 15.58 -1.57
C VAL A 149 -2.12 15.19 -0.87
N THR A 150 -2.59 13.96 -1.06
CA THR A 150 -3.73 13.44 -0.31
C THR A 150 -3.26 12.75 0.96
N LEU A 151 -3.97 12.93 2.06
CA LEU A 151 -3.69 12.26 3.35
C LEU A 151 -4.99 11.76 3.96
N ASP A 152 -5.00 10.51 4.44
CA ASP A 152 -6.14 10.00 5.23
C ASP A 152 -6.14 10.66 6.62
N ALA A 153 -7.32 10.99 7.14
CA ALA A 153 -7.51 11.74 8.38
C ALA A 153 -6.91 11.08 9.64
N ASP A 154 -6.70 9.76 9.59
CA ASP A 154 -6.11 8.95 10.68
C ASP A 154 -4.59 8.77 10.58
N THR A 155 -3.94 9.49 9.65
CA THR A 155 -2.48 9.47 9.49
C THR A 155 -1.77 10.44 10.43
N ARG A 156 -0.49 10.19 10.65
CA ARG A 156 0.42 11.00 11.49
C ARG A 156 1.65 11.36 10.63
N PRO A 157 1.53 12.36 9.75
CA PRO A 157 2.65 12.82 8.92
C PRO A 157 3.66 13.63 9.74
N ASP A 158 4.92 13.58 9.33
CA ASP A 158 5.89 14.59 9.67
C ASP A 158 5.57 15.89 8.90
N PRO A 159 5.75 17.09 9.46
CA PRO A 159 5.52 18.35 8.74
C PRO A 159 6.29 18.48 7.40
N GLU A 160 7.46 17.85 7.31
CA GLU A 160 8.27 17.85 6.08
C GLU A 160 7.75 16.87 5.00
N LEU A 161 6.83 15.95 5.33
CA LEU A 161 6.38 14.93 4.39
C LEU A 161 5.86 15.50 3.06
N PRO A 162 4.95 16.49 3.01
CA PRO A 162 4.40 16.98 1.75
C PRO A 162 5.50 17.51 0.81
N ARG A 163 6.41 18.34 1.34
CA ARG A 163 7.51 18.93 0.58
C ARG A 163 8.51 17.87 0.12
N THR A 164 8.94 17.00 1.03
CA THR A 164 9.89 15.91 0.76
C THR A 164 9.36 14.98 -0.34
N LEU A 165 8.07 14.66 -0.29
CA LEU A 165 7.42 13.78 -1.26
C LEU A 165 7.39 14.39 -2.66
N VAL A 166 7.04 15.68 -2.77
CA VAL A 166 7.02 16.40 -4.04
C VAL A 166 8.43 16.57 -4.61
N ASN A 167 9.42 16.94 -3.78
CA ASN A 167 10.80 17.05 -4.20
C ASN A 167 11.34 15.73 -4.74
N ARG A 168 11.10 14.61 -4.04
CA ARG A 168 11.47 13.27 -4.50
C ARG A 168 10.75 12.89 -5.80
N ALA A 169 9.49 13.24 -5.94
CA ALA A 169 8.74 12.98 -7.18
C ALA A 169 9.35 13.73 -8.37
N LEU A 170 9.72 14.99 -8.19
CA LEU A 170 10.38 15.81 -9.22
C LEU A 170 11.76 15.26 -9.56
N ALA A 171 12.61 14.98 -8.57
CA ALA A 171 13.98 14.47 -8.77
C ALA A 171 13.99 13.13 -9.52
N ASP A 172 13.09 12.22 -9.17
CA ASP A 172 12.95 10.91 -9.81
C ASP A 172 12.07 10.98 -11.09
N GLY A 173 11.52 12.14 -11.41
CA GLY A 173 10.60 12.39 -12.51
C GLY A 173 9.31 11.55 -12.43
N LEU A 174 8.80 11.31 -11.23
CA LEU A 174 7.56 10.56 -10.98
C LEU A 174 6.35 11.48 -11.12
N GLN A 175 5.23 10.92 -11.54
CA GLN A 175 3.99 11.67 -11.77
C GLN A 175 2.86 11.24 -10.82
N PHE A 176 2.92 10.02 -10.28
CA PHE A 176 2.04 9.57 -9.21
C PHE A 176 2.86 8.77 -8.21
N VAL A 177 2.87 9.23 -6.97
CA VAL A 177 3.60 8.59 -5.88
C VAL A 177 2.64 8.27 -4.76
N SER A 178 2.69 7.06 -4.24
CA SER A 178 2.07 6.71 -2.97
C SER A 178 3.12 6.38 -1.92
N VAL A 179 2.76 6.45 -0.66
CA VAL A 179 3.69 6.27 0.46
C VAL A 179 3.23 5.13 1.35
N GLY A 180 4.13 4.17 1.59
CA GLY A 180 3.98 3.17 2.65
C GLY A 180 4.54 3.73 3.95
N GLY A 181 3.66 4.07 4.89
CA GLY A 181 4.03 4.60 6.20
C GLY A 181 4.45 3.52 7.20
N ARG A 182 4.79 3.96 8.40
CA ARG A 182 5.04 3.12 9.56
C ARG A 182 3.73 2.76 10.24
N PHE A 183 3.57 1.48 10.54
CA PHE A 183 2.40 0.95 11.23
C PHE A 183 2.60 0.96 12.74
N GLU A 184 1.65 1.54 13.45
CA GLU A 184 1.56 1.52 14.90
C GLU A 184 0.47 0.52 15.30
N CYS A 185 0.89 -0.64 15.82
CA CYS A 185 -0.01 -1.70 16.26
C CYS A 185 -0.14 -1.64 17.77
N PRO A 186 -1.29 -1.18 18.32
CA PRO A 186 -1.40 -0.86 19.76
C PRO A 186 -1.41 -2.08 20.67
N THR A 187 -1.77 -3.26 20.14
CA THR A 187 -1.82 -4.51 20.92
C THR A 187 -0.92 -5.60 20.35
N ALA A 188 -0.53 -6.55 21.20
CA ALA A 188 0.26 -7.71 20.79
C ALA A 188 -0.44 -8.54 19.69
N GLY A 189 -1.78 -8.68 19.76
CA GLY A 189 -2.56 -9.38 18.74
C GLY A 189 -2.51 -8.70 17.38
N ALA A 190 -2.62 -7.37 17.33
CA ALA A 190 -2.44 -6.60 16.10
C ALA A 190 -1.00 -6.70 15.61
N ALA A 191 -0.01 -6.51 16.48
CA ALA A 191 1.42 -6.61 16.15
C ALA A 191 1.85 -8.01 15.68
N TRP A 192 1.15 -9.06 16.10
CA TRP A 192 1.37 -10.44 15.66
C TRP A 192 0.77 -10.73 14.29
N LEU A 193 -0.46 -10.27 14.05
CA LEU A 193 -1.20 -10.62 12.85
C LEU A 193 -0.87 -9.72 11.65
N HIS A 194 -0.73 -8.40 11.89
CA HIS A 194 -0.55 -7.42 10.81
C HIS A 194 0.68 -7.69 9.91
N PRO A 195 1.87 -8.07 10.44
CA PRO A 195 3.01 -8.39 9.59
C PRO A 195 2.81 -9.63 8.72
N ALA A 196 1.99 -10.59 9.16
CA ALA A 196 1.63 -11.76 8.34
C ALA A 196 0.72 -11.36 7.16
N LEU A 197 -0.25 -10.48 7.39
CA LEU A 197 -1.12 -9.92 6.35
C LEU A 197 -0.33 -9.07 5.35
N LEU A 198 0.54 -8.17 5.83
CA LEU A 198 1.41 -7.36 4.98
C LEU A 198 2.34 -8.24 4.11
N THR A 199 2.87 -9.33 4.68
CA THR A 199 3.73 -10.27 3.94
C THR A 199 3.02 -10.87 2.73
N THR A 200 1.70 -11.08 2.78
CA THR A 200 0.95 -11.57 1.61
C THR A 200 1.04 -10.59 0.43
N LEU A 201 0.99 -9.27 0.69
CA LEU A 201 1.17 -8.25 -0.35
C LEU A 201 2.62 -8.24 -0.86
N VAL A 202 3.59 -8.32 0.03
CA VAL A 202 5.02 -8.36 -0.35
C VAL A 202 5.33 -9.58 -1.21
N TYR A 203 4.79 -10.75 -0.91
CA TYR A 203 4.98 -11.97 -1.71
C TYR A 203 4.25 -11.91 -3.06
N ARG A 204 3.15 -11.18 -3.13
CA ARG A 204 2.37 -11.00 -4.37
C ARG A 204 2.97 -9.94 -5.29
N PHE A 205 3.38 -8.80 -4.75
CA PHE A 205 3.71 -7.62 -5.52
C PHE A 205 5.17 -7.18 -5.40
N GLY A 206 5.90 -7.67 -4.42
CA GLY A 206 7.24 -7.22 -4.03
C GLY A 206 7.18 -6.07 -3.03
N PRO A 207 8.34 -5.64 -2.50
CA PRO A 207 8.43 -4.53 -1.56
C PRO A 207 8.23 -3.17 -2.26
N PRO A 208 7.84 -2.10 -1.52
CA PRO A 208 7.75 -0.74 -2.04
C PRO A 208 9.12 -0.21 -2.48
N GLY A 209 9.12 0.83 -3.31
CA GLY A 209 10.33 1.54 -3.74
C GLY A 209 11.13 0.85 -4.85
N SER A 210 10.67 -0.25 -5.44
CA SER A 210 11.41 -0.91 -6.52
C SER A 210 11.63 0.04 -7.70
N THR A 211 12.89 0.08 -8.21
CA THR A 211 13.24 0.80 -9.44
C THR A 211 12.99 -0.05 -10.70
N ALA A 212 12.74 -1.35 -10.54
CA ALA A 212 12.44 -2.23 -11.67
C ALA A 212 11.12 -1.83 -12.33
N ARG A 213 11.09 -1.79 -13.67
CA ARG A 213 9.87 -1.52 -14.42
C ARG A 213 8.79 -2.55 -14.05
N THR A 214 7.70 -2.06 -13.50
CA THR A 214 6.58 -2.90 -13.08
C THR A 214 5.44 -2.75 -14.07
N ALA A 215 4.91 -3.87 -14.56
CA ALA A 215 3.75 -3.85 -15.44
C ALA A 215 2.56 -3.13 -14.76
N PRO A 216 1.73 -2.37 -15.50
CA PRO A 216 0.64 -1.58 -14.92
C PRO A 216 -0.26 -2.38 -13.96
N HIS A 217 -0.63 -3.59 -14.33
CA HIS A 217 -1.49 -4.47 -13.52
C HIS A 217 -0.82 -5.00 -12.24
N ARG A 218 0.48 -4.78 -12.06
CA ARG A 218 1.23 -5.16 -10.84
C ARG A 218 1.56 -3.97 -9.96
N GLN A 219 1.16 -2.76 -10.34
CA GLN A 219 1.33 -1.58 -9.49
C GLN A 219 0.51 -1.74 -8.21
N LEU A 220 1.13 -1.36 -7.09
CA LEU A 220 0.47 -1.13 -5.81
C LEU A 220 0.52 0.34 -5.47
N ALA A 221 -0.45 0.77 -4.70
CA ALA A 221 -0.48 2.05 -4.03
C ALA A 221 -1.06 1.88 -2.63
N ASN A 222 -0.82 2.85 -1.78
CA ASN A 222 -1.44 3.01 -0.48
C ASN A 222 -2.17 4.35 -0.46
N GLY A 223 -3.48 4.32 -0.30
CA GLY A 223 -4.34 5.50 -0.32
C GLY A 223 -4.18 6.42 0.89
N GLN A 224 -3.39 6.03 1.90
CA GLN A 224 -3.15 6.85 3.09
C GLN A 224 -2.37 8.14 2.79
N CYS A 225 -1.49 8.08 1.79
CA CYS A 225 -0.76 9.25 1.30
C CYS A 225 -0.42 9.06 -0.18
N THR A 226 -0.87 10.00 -1.03
CA THR A 226 -0.49 10.04 -2.45
C THR A 226 -0.13 11.46 -2.88
N ALA A 227 0.74 11.60 -3.89
CA ALA A 227 1.09 12.88 -4.48
C ALA A 227 1.09 12.82 -5.99
N PHE A 228 0.62 13.90 -6.64
CA PHE A 228 0.56 14.02 -8.09
C PHE A 228 0.42 15.50 -8.53
N PRO A 229 0.89 15.86 -9.75
CA PRO A 229 0.69 17.20 -10.31
C PRO A 229 -0.79 17.41 -10.66
N ARG A 230 -1.41 18.45 -10.09
CA ARG A 230 -2.86 18.68 -10.15
C ARG A 230 -3.43 18.78 -11.57
N VAL A 231 -2.89 19.68 -12.38
CA VAL A 231 -3.44 19.94 -13.72
C VAL A 231 -3.31 18.74 -14.65
N PRO A 232 -2.14 18.07 -14.75
CA PRO A 232 -2.02 16.82 -15.51
C PRO A 232 -2.96 15.73 -15.01
N PHE A 233 -3.14 15.60 -13.69
CA PHE A 233 -4.03 14.61 -13.10
C PHE A 233 -5.50 14.84 -13.47
N LEU A 234 -5.98 16.09 -13.41
CA LEU A 234 -7.33 16.44 -13.82
C LEU A 234 -7.54 16.19 -15.32
N ARG A 235 -6.56 16.52 -16.17
CA ARG A 235 -6.60 16.23 -17.61
C ARG A 235 -6.63 14.72 -17.92
N ALA A 236 -6.04 13.89 -17.06
CA ALA A 236 -6.11 12.42 -17.17
C ALA A 236 -7.46 11.85 -16.71
N GLY A 237 -8.41 12.68 -16.28
CA GLY A 237 -9.74 12.29 -15.80
C GLY A 237 -9.84 12.21 -14.27
N GLY A 238 -8.79 12.51 -13.53
CA GLY A 238 -8.79 12.48 -12.06
C GLY A 238 -9.18 11.11 -11.50
N LEU A 239 -10.09 11.09 -10.54
CA LEU A 239 -10.62 9.84 -9.95
C LEU A 239 -11.81 9.25 -10.72
N GLN A 240 -12.38 9.95 -11.70
CA GLN A 240 -13.57 9.48 -12.42
C GLN A 240 -13.41 8.06 -13.02
N PRO A 241 -12.25 7.68 -13.62
CA PRO A 241 -12.07 6.34 -14.18
C PRO A 241 -12.15 5.20 -13.15
N VAL A 242 -12.01 5.51 -11.87
CA VAL A 242 -12.00 4.54 -10.75
C VAL A 242 -13.06 4.87 -9.70
N ALA A 243 -14.04 5.68 -10.03
CA ALA A 243 -15.05 6.26 -9.13
C ALA A 243 -15.73 5.22 -8.21
N GLY A 244 -16.06 4.04 -8.73
CA GLY A 244 -16.78 3.00 -7.99
C GLY A 244 -15.88 1.94 -7.35
N GLU A 245 -14.56 2.07 -7.44
CA GLU A 245 -13.65 1.06 -6.90
C GLU A 245 -13.48 1.25 -5.38
N VAL A 246 -13.55 0.15 -4.64
CA VAL A 246 -13.36 0.17 -3.17
C VAL A 246 -11.88 0.26 -2.80
N VAL A 247 -11.00 -0.21 -3.68
CA VAL A 247 -9.54 -0.11 -3.56
C VAL A 247 -9.09 0.88 -4.63
N GLU A 248 -9.57 2.12 -4.48
CA GLU A 248 -9.43 3.21 -5.45
C GLU A 248 -7.98 3.58 -5.72
N ASP A 249 -7.13 3.49 -4.72
CA ASP A 249 -5.71 3.80 -4.75
C ASP A 249 -4.94 2.88 -5.72
N VAL A 250 -5.11 1.57 -5.58
CA VAL A 250 -4.49 0.59 -6.48
C VAL A 250 -5.10 0.66 -7.88
N ALA A 251 -6.42 0.84 -7.98
CA ALA A 251 -7.10 1.00 -9.26
C ALA A 251 -6.57 2.23 -10.01
N LEU A 252 -6.42 3.36 -9.32
CA LEU A 252 -5.90 4.61 -9.86
C LEU A 252 -4.44 4.48 -10.31
N ALA A 253 -3.58 3.93 -9.46
CA ALA A 253 -2.18 3.69 -9.78
C ALA A 253 -2.02 2.84 -11.05
N ARG A 254 -2.81 1.77 -11.18
CA ARG A 254 -2.83 0.91 -12.36
C ARG A 254 -3.36 1.60 -13.61
N HIS A 255 -4.43 2.39 -13.45
CA HIS A 255 -5.02 3.15 -14.54
C HIS A 255 -4.05 4.19 -15.10
N LEU A 256 -3.39 4.95 -14.23
CA LEU A 256 -2.39 5.93 -14.62
C LEU A 256 -1.15 5.28 -15.25
N ALA A 257 -0.64 4.20 -14.66
CA ALA A 257 0.48 3.44 -15.21
C ALA A 257 0.18 2.86 -16.62
N ALA A 258 -1.06 2.41 -16.86
CA ALA A 258 -1.50 1.94 -18.18
C ALA A 258 -1.54 3.06 -19.24
N ARG A 259 -1.63 4.33 -18.79
CA ARG A 259 -1.55 5.53 -19.64
C ARG A 259 -0.15 6.13 -19.75
N GLY A 260 0.87 5.40 -19.29
CA GLY A 260 2.27 5.81 -19.41
C GLY A 260 2.78 6.71 -18.28
N TRP A 261 1.97 6.96 -17.23
CA TRP A 261 2.43 7.70 -16.06
C TRP A 261 3.53 6.91 -15.33
N ARG A 262 4.51 7.63 -14.84
CA ARG A 262 5.54 7.07 -13.95
C ARG A 262 5.00 7.01 -12.53
N VAL A 263 4.56 5.79 -12.16
CA VAL A 263 3.90 5.49 -10.89
C VAL A 263 4.83 4.70 -10.00
N THR A 264 4.89 5.03 -8.71
CA THR A 264 5.62 4.23 -7.71
C THR A 264 4.99 4.34 -6.33
N MET A 265 5.29 3.37 -5.47
CA MET A 265 5.03 3.43 -4.03
C MET A 265 6.38 3.50 -3.32
N LEU A 266 6.61 4.53 -2.51
CA LEU A 266 7.83 4.75 -1.75
C LEU A 266 7.71 4.24 -0.31
N ASP A 267 8.84 3.90 0.28
CA ASP A 267 8.96 3.66 1.72
C ASP A 267 9.08 5.00 2.44
N GLY A 268 8.08 5.39 3.18
CA GLY A 268 8.01 6.63 3.95
C GLY A 268 7.83 6.41 5.44
N ALA A 269 8.26 5.26 5.96
CA ALA A 269 8.10 4.90 7.37
C ALA A 269 8.74 5.90 8.35
N GLU A 270 9.65 6.74 7.90
CA GLU A 270 10.27 7.79 8.70
C GLU A 270 9.37 9.03 8.84
N LEU A 271 8.63 9.36 7.77
CA LEU A 271 7.87 10.61 7.66
C LEU A 271 6.35 10.43 7.80
N LEU A 272 5.86 9.20 7.75
CA LEU A 272 4.43 8.91 7.87
C LEU A 272 4.22 7.76 8.85
N ALA A 273 3.36 7.94 9.83
CA ALA A 273 2.86 6.87 10.67
C ALA A 273 1.34 6.75 10.57
N THR A 274 0.84 5.55 10.78
CA THR A 274 -0.59 5.26 10.79
C THR A 274 -0.91 4.33 11.94
N GLU A 275 -1.86 4.73 12.77
CA GLU A 275 -2.40 3.87 13.81
C GLU A 275 -3.29 2.81 13.17
N MET A 276 -2.94 1.54 13.42
CA MET A 276 -3.67 0.41 12.88
C MET A 276 -4.83 0.01 13.80
N TYR A 277 -5.55 -1.06 13.41
CA TYR A 277 -6.68 -1.55 14.18
C TYR A 277 -6.29 -1.91 15.62
N PRO A 278 -7.19 -1.70 16.59
CA PRO A 278 -6.87 -1.83 18.00
C PRO A 278 -6.53 -3.25 18.45
N ASP A 279 -7.04 -4.28 17.74
CA ASP A 279 -6.85 -5.68 18.13
C ASP A 279 -6.67 -6.62 16.92
N GLY A 280 -6.33 -7.88 17.19
CA GLY A 280 -6.15 -8.90 16.14
C GLY A 280 -7.43 -9.17 15.33
N PRO A 281 -8.60 -9.40 15.96
CA PRO A 281 -9.86 -9.62 15.24
C PRO A 281 -10.25 -8.46 14.31
N SER A 282 -10.13 -7.22 14.73
CA SER A 282 -10.42 -6.05 13.89
C SER A 282 -9.37 -5.87 12.79
N THR A 283 -8.08 -6.15 13.08
CA THR A 283 -7.02 -6.21 12.07
C THR A 283 -7.37 -7.22 10.98
N TRP A 284 -7.76 -8.44 11.37
CA TRP A 284 -8.12 -9.49 10.41
C TRP A 284 -9.34 -9.10 9.55
N ARG A 285 -10.40 -8.60 10.18
CA ARG A 285 -11.60 -8.15 9.45
C ARG A 285 -11.32 -6.99 8.50
N GLY A 286 -10.53 -6.02 8.96
CA GLY A 286 -10.16 -4.85 8.18
C GLY A 286 -9.36 -5.22 6.93
N TRP A 287 -8.32 -6.02 7.10
CA TRP A 287 -7.48 -6.47 5.99
C TRP A 287 -8.18 -7.45 5.04
N ALA A 288 -9.01 -8.38 5.54
CA ALA A 288 -9.73 -9.33 4.71
C ALA A 288 -10.62 -8.63 3.65
N ARG A 289 -11.04 -7.38 3.88
CA ARG A 289 -11.83 -6.60 2.93
C ARG A 289 -11.06 -6.21 1.67
N SER A 290 -9.81 -5.75 1.80
CA SER A 290 -9.02 -5.17 0.71
C SER A 290 -7.88 -6.07 0.21
N LEU A 291 -7.47 -7.06 1.02
CA LEU A 291 -6.29 -7.89 0.74
C LEU A 291 -6.33 -8.59 -0.62
N ALA A 292 -7.49 -9.05 -1.05
CA ALA A 292 -7.69 -9.70 -2.35
C ALA A 292 -7.72 -8.73 -3.53
N LEU A 293 -7.73 -7.41 -3.29
CA LEU A 293 -7.92 -6.34 -4.29
C LEU A 293 -9.20 -6.58 -5.12
N PRO A 294 -10.36 -6.66 -4.46
CA PRO A 294 -11.63 -6.91 -5.17
C PRO A 294 -11.93 -5.77 -6.15
N GLY A 295 -12.48 -6.10 -7.32
CA GLY A 295 -12.73 -5.14 -8.40
C GLY A 295 -11.49 -4.80 -9.25
N VAL A 296 -10.30 -4.83 -8.68
CA VAL A 296 -9.04 -4.41 -9.31
C VAL A 296 -8.24 -5.59 -9.88
N GLU A 297 -8.19 -6.71 -9.15
CA GLU A 297 -7.47 -7.91 -9.59
C GLU A 297 -8.46 -8.95 -10.15
N PRO A 298 -8.27 -9.49 -11.37
CA PRO A 298 -9.13 -10.53 -11.91
C PRO A 298 -9.03 -11.82 -11.08
N ARG A 299 -10.14 -12.56 -10.96
CA ARG A 299 -10.25 -13.74 -10.07
C ARG A 299 -9.17 -14.79 -10.29
N TRP A 300 -8.82 -15.07 -11.55
CA TRP A 300 -7.80 -16.07 -11.83
C TRP A 300 -6.42 -15.70 -11.27
N ARG A 301 -6.06 -14.39 -11.27
CA ARG A 301 -4.83 -13.91 -10.64
C ARG A 301 -4.91 -13.95 -9.13
N GLN A 302 -6.07 -13.61 -8.55
CA GLN A 302 -6.29 -13.73 -7.12
C GLN A 302 -6.06 -15.18 -6.67
N VAL A 303 -6.58 -16.17 -7.42
CA VAL A 303 -6.39 -17.60 -7.12
C VAL A 303 -4.94 -18.01 -7.32
N LEU A 304 -4.28 -17.59 -8.41
CA LEU A 304 -2.87 -17.88 -8.63
C LEU A 304 -1.99 -17.30 -7.50
N ASP A 305 -2.21 -16.06 -7.12
CA ASP A 305 -1.49 -15.42 -6.03
C ASP A 305 -1.79 -16.07 -4.68
N LEU A 306 -3.05 -16.51 -4.45
CA LEU A 306 -3.42 -17.30 -3.27
C LEU A 306 -2.62 -18.60 -3.19
N VAL A 307 -2.50 -19.35 -4.29
CA VAL A 307 -1.72 -20.59 -4.34
C VAL A 307 -0.25 -20.33 -4.01
N VAL A 308 0.34 -19.27 -4.61
CA VAL A 308 1.73 -18.88 -4.34
C VAL A 308 1.92 -18.55 -2.85
N VAL A 309 1.04 -17.74 -2.26
CA VAL A 309 1.14 -17.33 -0.85
C VAL A 309 0.88 -18.53 0.09
N ALA A 310 -0.11 -19.37 -0.21
CA ALA A 310 -0.39 -20.57 0.59
C ALA A 310 0.81 -21.51 0.64
N ILE A 311 1.46 -21.72 -0.50
CA ILE A 311 2.63 -22.59 -0.60
C ILE A 311 3.88 -21.92 -0.01
N ALA A 312 4.18 -20.66 -0.38
CA ALA A 312 5.47 -20.05 -0.04
C ALA A 312 5.50 -19.40 1.35
N GLN A 313 4.34 -18.95 1.87
CA GLN A 313 4.26 -18.27 3.17
C GLN A 313 3.63 -19.17 4.24
N ALA A 314 2.43 -19.76 3.98
CA ALA A 314 1.67 -20.42 5.04
C ALA A 314 2.03 -21.90 5.25
N SER A 315 2.49 -22.64 4.23
CA SER A 315 2.72 -24.06 4.36
C SER A 315 4.07 -24.46 5.03
N PRO A 316 5.18 -23.69 4.90
CA PRO A 316 6.49 -24.19 5.32
C PRO A 316 6.60 -24.47 6.81
N LEU A 317 6.20 -23.52 7.65
CA LEU A 317 6.32 -23.66 9.10
C LEU A 317 5.46 -24.81 9.67
N PRO A 318 4.16 -24.97 9.35
CA PRO A 318 3.37 -26.13 9.75
C PRO A 318 3.98 -27.47 9.30
N ARG A 319 4.53 -27.54 8.08
CA ARG A 319 5.15 -28.77 7.58
C ARG A 319 6.38 -29.18 8.39
N LEU A 320 7.23 -28.18 8.74
CA LEU A 320 8.38 -28.40 9.60
C LEU A 320 7.97 -28.89 11.00
N LEU A 321 6.97 -28.21 11.60
CA LEU A 321 6.43 -28.56 12.92
C LEU A 321 5.84 -30.00 12.95
N LEU A 322 5.18 -30.40 11.87
CA LEU A 322 4.62 -31.74 11.71
C LEU A 322 5.64 -32.78 11.24
N ARG A 323 6.95 -32.47 11.22
CA ARG A 323 8.04 -33.32 10.74
C ARG A 323 7.86 -33.85 9.30
N ARG A 324 7.13 -33.11 8.48
CA ARG A 324 6.91 -33.35 7.04
C ARG A 324 7.65 -32.34 6.15
N GLY A 325 8.48 -31.51 6.76
CA GLY A 325 9.28 -30.49 6.09
C GLY A 325 10.50 -31.07 5.36
N ASP A 326 11.00 -30.31 4.40
CA ASP A 326 12.21 -30.59 3.65
C ASP A 326 13.08 -29.32 3.52
N VAL A 327 14.16 -29.39 2.74
CA VAL A 327 15.07 -28.23 2.51
C VAL A 327 14.36 -27.03 1.93
N VAL A 328 13.35 -27.22 1.07
CA VAL A 328 12.58 -26.10 0.48
C VAL A 328 11.80 -25.37 1.58
N ASP A 329 11.22 -26.08 2.53
CA ASP A 329 10.51 -25.46 3.66
C ASP A 329 11.47 -24.67 4.55
N LEU A 330 12.69 -25.16 4.79
CA LEU A 330 13.71 -24.41 5.53
C LEU A 330 14.11 -23.13 4.80
N VAL A 331 14.32 -23.18 3.47
CA VAL A 331 14.61 -21.99 2.64
C VAL A 331 13.46 -21.00 2.73
N LEU A 332 12.22 -21.45 2.61
CA LEU A 332 11.05 -20.56 2.66
C LEU A 332 10.86 -19.91 4.04
N VAL A 333 11.13 -20.63 5.13
CA VAL A 333 11.14 -20.05 6.49
C VAL A 333 12.25 -19.02 6.63
N ALA A 334 13.44 -19.29 6.08
CA ALA A 334 14.54 -18.31 6.06
C ALA A 334 14.16 -17.04 5.24
N VAL A 335 13.54 -17.23 4.08
CA VAL A 335 12.98 -16.10 3.27
C VAL A 335 11.94 -15.32 4.06
N ARG A 336 11.07 -16.00 4.80
CA ARG A 336 10.05 -15.37 5.65
C ARG A 336 10.70 -14.55 6.78
N ALA A 337 11.73 -15.09 7.43
CA ALA A 337 12.50 -14.35 8.43
C ALA A 337 13.21 -13.14 7.84
N GLY A 338 13.80 -13.28 6.64
CA GLY A 338 14.40 -12.18 5.89
C GLY A 338 13.37 -11.10 5.52
N THR A 339 12.14 -11.48 5.17
CA THR A 339 11.03 -10.54 4.91
C THR A 339 10.67 -9.74 6.17
N LEU A 340 10.63 -10.41 7.35
CA LEU A 340 10.43 -9.71 8.63
C LEU A 340 11.57 -8.72 8.90
N ALA A 341 12.81 -9.14 8.77
CA ALA A 341 13.95 -8.24 8.95
C ALA A 341 13.86 -7.02 8.02
N GLY A 342 13.50 -7.25 6.75
CA GLY A 342 13.35 -6.18 5.75
C GLY A 342 12.17 -5.24 5.99
N THR A 343 11.09 -5.70 6.61
CA THR A 343 9.91 -4.87 6.92
C THR A 343 9.92 -4.30 8.35
N ARG A 344 10.95 -4.57 9.14
CA ARG A 344 11.03 -4.15 10.56
C ARG A 344 10.90 -2.63 10.73
N ARG A 345 11.46 -1.85 9.83
CA ARG A 345 11.37 -0.37 9.88
C ARG A 345 9.95 0.16 9.69
N ALA A 346 9.09 -0.60 9.03
CA ALA A 346 7.68 -0.25 8.86
C ALA A 346 6.83 -0.46 10.13
N TYR A 347 7.42 -0.84 11.27
CA TYR A 347 6.70 -1.05 12.52
C TYR A 347 7.35 -0.33 13.69
N ARG A 348 6.56 0.41 14.47
CA ARG A 348 7.00 0.97 15.73
C ARG A 348 6.94 -0.08 16.83
N GLY A 349 8.02 -0.26 17.56
CA GLY A 349 8.04 -1.08 18.77
C GLY A 349 8.02 -2.61 18.61
N GLY A 350 7.52 -3.16 17.57
CA GLY A 350 7.44 -4.56 17.13
C GLY A 350 7.61 -5.74 18.09
N GLY A 351 8.20 -5.63 19.24
CA GLY A 351 8.33 -6.62 20.29
C GLY A 351 8.43 -8.11 19.85
N ALA A 352 8.25 -9.04 20.77
CA ALA A 352 8.21 -10.48 20.47
C ALA A 352 7.05 -10.86 19.53
N ALA A 353 5.89 -10.17 19.66
CA ALA A 353 4.72 -10.45 18.85
C ALA A 353 5.00 -10.29 17.34
N TYR A 354 5.74 -9.25 16.95
CA TYR A 354 6.15 -9.04 15.55
C TYR A 354 6.96 -10.24 15.01
N TRP A 355 7.97 -10.69 15.75
CA TRP A 355 8.83 -11.79 15.33
C TRP A 355 8.12 -13.14 15.31
N LEU A 356 7.05 -13.30 16.10
CA LEU A 356 6.20 -14.48 16.12
C LEU A 356 5.12 -14.46 15.03
N SER A 357 5.06 -13.43 14.17
CA SER A 357 4.05 -13.31 13.11
C SER A 357 4.06 -14.45 12.08
N PRO A 358 5.15 -15.21 11.82
CA PRO A 358 5.06 -16.40 10.97
C PRO A 358 4.05 -17.46 11.45
N LEU A 359 3.74 -17.49 12.74
CA LEU A 359 2.68 -18.36 13.29
C LEU A 359 1.27 -17.90 12.88
N ALA A 360 1.11 -16.65 12.42
CA ALA A 360 -0.14 -16.09 11.90
C ALA A 360 -0.31 -16.25 10.38
N ASP A 361 0.66 -16.82 9.67
CA ASP A 361 0.64 -16.88 8.20
C ASP A 361 -0.57 -17.67 7.65
N THR A 362 -1.03 -18.71 8.34
CA THR A 362 -2.25 -19.44 8.00
C THR A 362 -3.51 -18.57 8.14
N ALA A 363 -3.57 -17.74 9.20
CA ALA A 363 -4.67 -16.79 9.39
C ALA A 363 -4.66 -15.67 8.32
N ALA A 364 -3.48 -15.25 7.88
CA ALA A 364 -3.35 -14.27 6.79
C ALA A 364 -3.83 -14.85 5.45
N VAL A 365 -3.52 -16.12 5.15
CA VAL A 365 -4.06 -16.80 3.97
C VAL A 365 -5.58 -16.97 4.06
N ALA A 366 -6.12 -17.32 5.24
CA ALA A 366 -7.57 -17.39 5.45
C ALA A 366 -8.26 -16.03 5.21
N ALA A 367 -7.63 -14.92 5.60
CA ALA A 367 -8.12 -13.57 5.29
C ALA A 367 -8.14 -13.30 3.77
N LEU A 368 -7.11 -13.73 3.05
CA LEU A 368 -7.06 -13.61 1.58
C LEU A 368 -8.18 -14.44 0.91
N VAL A 369 -8.38 -15.69 1.36
CA VAL A 369 -9.50 -16.54 0.89
C VAL A 369 -10.83 -15.86 1.11
N ARG A 370 -11.07 -15.33 2.32
CA ARG A 370 -12.32 -14.61 2.64
C ARG A 370 -12.54 -13.43 1.70
N GLY A 371 -11.49 -12.64 1.41
CA GLY A 371 -11.58 -11.51 0.48
C GLY A 371 -11.94 -11.92 -0.95
N ILE A 372 -11.50 -13.11 -1.40
CA ILE A 372 -11.84 -13.67 -2.73
C ILE A 372 -13.28 -14.16 -2.78
N VAL A 373 -13.73 -14.87 -1.72
CA VAL A 373 -15.05 -15.52 -1.69
C VAL A 373 -16.19 -14.57 -1.35
N SER A 374 -15.93 -13.56 -0.48
CA SER A 374 -16.94 -12.63 0.01
C SER A 374 -16.61 -11.19 -0.36
N PRO A 375 -16.81 -10.77 -1.60
CA PRO A 375 -16.39 -9.45 -2.09
C PRO A 375 -17.28 -8.27 -1.64
N ARG A 376 -18.32 -8.50 -0.80
CA ARG A 376 -19.19 -7.44 -0.28
C ARG A 376 -18.44 -6.60 0.75
N GLN A 377 -18.46 -5.28 0.56
CA GLN A 377 -17.65 -4.35 1.34
C GLN A 377 -18.51 -3.25 1.97
N PRO A 378 -18.85 -3.31 3.25
CA PRO A 378 -19.36 -2.15 3.97
C PRO A 378 -18.20 -1.20 4.35
N TRP A 379 -18.35 0.09 4.05
CA TRP A 379 -17.42 1.13 4.50
C TRP A 379 -18.22 2.26 5.15
N ARG A 380 -17.92 2.57 6.42
CA ARG A 380 -18.54 3.68 7.17
C ARG A 380 -20.07 3.75 7.00
N GLY A 381 -20.77 2.61 7.19
CA GLY A 381 -22.23 2.52 7.07
C GLY A 381 -22.79 2.46 5.65
N ARG A 382 -21.96 2.61 4.62
CA ARG A 382 -22.35 2.46 3.21
C ARG A 382 -21.90 1.10 2.68
N SER A 383 -22.76 0.38 1.93
CA SER A 383 -22.42 -0.89 1.27
C SER A 383 -22.26 -0.67 -0.24
N TYR A 384 -21.14 -1.10 -0.79
CA TYR A 384 -20.83 -1.00 -2.22
C TYR A 384 -20.89 -2.36 -2.89
N ALA A 385 -21.54 -2.45 -4.04
CA ALA A 385 -21.50 -3.64 -4.88
C ALA A 385 -20.22 -3.58 -5.74
N THR A 386 -19.28 -4.50 -5.51
CA THR A 386 -18.07 -4.61 -6.34
C THR A 386 -18.46 -5.09 -7.74
N ARG A 387 -18.07 -4.34 -8.78
CA ARG A 387 -18.13 -4.82 -10.17
C ARG A 387 -17.12 -5.95 -10.33
N THR A 388 -17.60 -7.16 -10.58
CA THR A 388 -16.75 -8.30 -10.97
C THR A 388 -16.25 -8.04 -12.40
N ARG A 389 -14.95 -7.73 -12.57
CA ARG A 389 -14.30 -7.86 -13.87
C ARG A 389 -14.13 -9.35 -14.16
N THR A 390 -14.88 -9.86 -15.14
CA THR A 390 -14.73 -11.22 -15.71
C THR A 390 -13.38 -11.38 -16.38
#